data_dfdea223612b27d5cd9160daa0fa181e
#
_entry.id   dfdea223612b27d5cd9160daa0fa181e
#
_cell.length_a   1.000
_cell.length_b   1.000
_cell.length_c   1.000
_cell.angle_alpha   90.00
_cell.angle_beta   90.00
_cell.angle_gamma   90.00
#
_symmetry.space_group_name_H-M   'P 1'
#
loop_
_entity.id
_entity.type
_entity.pdbx_description
1 polymer ?
#
loop_
_entity_poly.entity_id
_entity_poly.type
_entity_poly.pdbx_seq_one_letter_code
_entity_poly.pdbx_strand_id
1 'polypeptide(L)'
;MLVFIKVTDYNKIVKKDKSARRWSVAMTEKKHAIKPYPLGAHVEDGAIRFAYASGKKDCGIILYDRESGKKLHKIPFRREERMGNVYCKYLELDPQQIGYQFYEEERIVPDLHARGFLSKPVYGKTRKNVNRIAVFPGEDFDWEQDEHPMLSYRESVCYCMHVR
;
A
#
# COMPACT_ATOMS: atom_id res chain seq x y z
N MET A 1 -37.54 -3.15 2.52
CA MET A 1 -37.13 -3.19 3.95
C MET A 1 -35.61 -3.00 4.00
N LEU A 2 -35.19 -1.75 4.20
CA LEU A 2 -33.78 -1.36 4.24
C LEU A 2 -33.24 -1.66 5.66
N VAL A 3 -32.32 -2.61 5.74
CA VAL A 3 -31.63 -2.91 7.02
C VAL A 3 -30.43 -1.97 7.12
N PHE A 4 -30.57 -0.94 7.95
CA PHE A 4 -29.46 -0.12 8.39
C PHE A 4 -28.65 -0.91 9.44
N ILE A 5 -27.51 -1.44 9.08
CA ILE A 5 -26.53 -1.96 10.06
C ILE A 5 -25.72 -0.75 10.54
N LYS A 6 -25.95 -0.35 11.77
CA LYS A 6 -25.19 0.70 12.48
C LYS A 6 -23.71 0.25 12.60
N VAL A 7 -22.82 1.06 12.03
CA VAL A 7 -21.36 0.94 12.15
C VAL A 7 -20.89 1.39 13.55
N THR A 8 -21.45 0.80 14.61
CA THR A 8 -21.14 1.20 16.01
C THR A 8 -20.20 0.22 16.74
N ASP A 9 -19.80 -0.90 16.14
CA ASP A 9 -19.06 -1.92 16.87
C ASP A 9 -17.53 -1.94 16.64
N TYR A 10 -16.99 -1.12 15.74
CA TYR A 10 -15.54 -1.07 15.50
C TYR A 10 -14.76 -0.25 16.55
N ASN A 11 -15.45 0.62 17.32
CA ASN A 11 -14.80 1.45 18.35
C ASN A 11 -14.54 0.76 19.69
N LYS A 12 -14.90 -0.52 19.86
CA LYS A 12 -14.75 -1.24 21.15
C LYS A 12 -13.45 -2.03 21.32
N ILE A 13 -12.60 -2.14 20.30
CA ILE A 13 -11.36 -2.95 20.40
C ILE A 13 -10.11 -2.12 20.73
N VAL A 14 -10.24 -0.83 20.88
CA VAL A 14 -9.09 0.00 21.30
C VAL A 14 -9.04 0.09 22.82
N LYS A 15 -8.42 -0.89 23.47
CA LYS A 15 -7.99 -0.75 24.86
C LYS A 15 -6.86 0.31 24.91
N LYS A 16 -7.12 1.35 25.70
CA LYS A 16 -6.22 2.45 26.01
C LYS A 16 -4.86 1.98 26.51
N ASP A 17 -3.83 2.14 25.71
CA ASP A 17 -2.46 2.23 26.20
C ASP A 17 -2.09 3.72 26.35
N LYS A 18 -1.83 4.14 27.58
CA LYS A 18 -1.66 5.56 27.96
C LYS A 18 -0.25 6.12 27.73
N SER A 19 0.64 5.38 27.08
CA SER A 19 2.06 5.76 26.90
C SER A 19 2.49 6.09 25.46
N ALA A 20 1.64 5.92 24.46
CA ALA A 20 1.94 6.26 23.07
C ALA A 20 1.19 7.53 22.66
N ARG A 21 1.90 8.52 22.13
CA ARG A 21 1.30 9.67 21.44
C ARG A 21 0.35 9.13 20.38
N ARG A 22 -0.93 9.42 20.61
CA ARG A 22 -2.09 8.83 19.96
C ARG A 22 -2.24 9.32 18.52
N TRP A 23 -1.66 8.62 17.57
CA TRP A 23 -2.04 8.73 16.18
C TRP A 23 -3.22 7.78 15.94
N SER A 24 -4.43 8.25 16.20
CA SER A 24 -5.63 7.58 15.69
C SER A 24 -5.77 7.97 14.22
N VAL A 25 -5.20 7.19 13.32
CA VAL A 25 -5.54 7.32 11.90
C VAL A 25 -7.01 6.95 11.80
N ALA A 26 -7.87 7.94 11.59
CA ALA A 26 -9.29 7.71 11.34
C ALA A 26 -9.37 6.94 10.02
N MET A 27 -9.76 5.68 10.09
CA MET A 27 -9.88 4.82 8.92
C MET A 27 -11.36 4.69 8.56
N THR A 28 -11.73 5.15 7.39
CA THR A 28 -13.09 5.01 6.86
C THR A 28 -13.07 4.09 5.65
N GLU A 29 -13.88 3.03 5.68
CA GLU A 29 -14.09 2.17 4.51
C GLU A 29 -15.11 2.83 3.58
N LYS A 30 -14.75 3.08 2.33
CA LYS A 30 -15.69 3.50 1.29
C LYS A 30 -16.21 2.31 0.50
N LYS A 31 -17.51 2.24 0.29
CA LYS A 31 -18.09 1.31 -0.68
C LYS A 31 -17.95 1.90 -2.08
N HIS A 32 -16.99 1.40 -2.82
CA HIS A 32 -16.81 1.68 -4.24
C HIS A 32 -17.12 0.44 -5.08
N ALA A 33 -17.36 0.65 -6.36
CA ALA A 33 -17.40 -0.45 -7.31
C ALA A 33 -16.05 -1.17 -7.32
N ILE A 34 -16.06 -2.51 -7.37
CA ILE A 34 -14.83 -3.30 -7.40
C ILE A 34 -14.11 -3.02 -8.72
N LYS A 35 -12.92 -2.42 -8.63
CA LYS A 35 -12.00 -2.23 -9.76
C LYS A 35 -10.81 -3.17 -9.58
N PRO A 36 -10.78 -4.34 -10.24
CA PRO A 36 -9.72 -5.33 -10.01
C PRO A 36 -8.35 -4.90 -10.55
N TYR A 37 -8.30 -3.94 -11.46
CA TYR A 37 -7.06 -3.50 -12.09
C TYR A 37 -6.91 -1.97 -12.07
N PRO A 38 -5.66 -1.47 -12.11
CA PRO A 38 -4.39 -2.20 -11.97
C PRO A 38 -4.21 -2.78 -10.56
N LEU A 39 -3.37 -3.84 -10.43
CA LEU A 39 -3.03 -4.44 -9.13
C LEU A 39 -2.14 -3.50 -8.31
N GLY A 40 -2.04 -3.77 -7.01
CA GLY A 40 -1.28 -2.95 -6.06
C GLY A 40 -2.13 -1.90 -5.37
N ALA A 41 -1.48 -0.88 -4.81
CA ALA A 41 -2.15 0.22 -4.13
C ALA A 41 -2.05 1.51 -4.94
N HIS A 42 -3.19 2.15 -5.15
CA HIS A 42 -3.31 3.38 -5.94
C HIS A 42 -4.14 4.41 -5.18
N VAL A 43 -3.72 5.67 -5.24
CA VAL A 43 -4.49 6.79 -4.69
C VAL A 43 -5.52 7.22 -5.73
N GLU A 44 -6.80 7.12 -5.39
CA GLU A 44 -7.93 7.46 -6.26
C GLU A 44 -9.01 8.16 -5.43
N ASP A 45 -9.51 9.30 -5.90
CA ASP A 45 -10.65 10.03 -5.31
C ASP A 45 -10.56 10.27 -3.79
N GLY A 46 -9.36 10.59 -3.30
CA GLY A 46 -9.11 10.84 -1.88
C GLY A 46 -9.07 9.60 -0.99
N ALA A 47 -9.03 8.41 -1.59
CA ALA A 47 -8.87 7.15 -0.90
C ALA A 47 -7.72 6.33 -1.51
N ILE A 48 -7.25 5.33 -0.80
CA ILE A 48 -6.29 4.38 -1.34
C ILE A 48 -7.05 3.11 -1.72
N ARG A 49 -6.98 2.74 -2.99
CA ARG A 49 -7.46 1.48 -3.49
C ARG A 49 -6.37 0.43 -3.41
N PHE A 50 -6.62 -0.65 -2.71
CA PHE A 50 -5.76 -1.81 -2.64
C PHE A 50 -6.37 -2.93 -3.48
N ALA A 51 -5.67 -3.38 -4.53
CA ALA A 51 -6.09 -4.49 -5.38
C ALA A 51 -5.05 -5.61 -5.32
N TYR A 52 -5.47 -6.78 -4.84
CA TYR A 52 -4.57 -7.90 -4.57
C TYR A 52 -5.13 -9.20 -5.15
N ALA A 53 -4.33 -9.86 -6.00
CA ALA A 53 -4.68 -11.14 -6.58
C ALA A 53 -4.25 -12.30 -5.66
N SER A 54 -5.22 -13.07 -5.17
CA SER A 54 -4.96 -14.24 -4.33
C SER A 54 -6.00 -15.33 -4.52
N GLY A 55 -5.54 -16.58 -4.48
CA GLY A 55 -6.39 -17.77 -4.38
C GLY A 55 -6.81 -18.09 -2.95
N LYS A 56 -6.21 -17.43 -1.95
CA LYS A 56 -6.45 -17.69 -0.53
C LYS A 56 -7.66 -16.91 -0.02
N LYS A 57 -8.36 -17.50 0.96
CA LYS A 57 -9.48 -16.82 1.64
C LYS A 57 -9.02 -15.92 2.77
N ASP A 58 -7.97 -16.31 3.48
CA ASP A 58 -7.34 -15.50 4.53
C ASP A 58 -6.21 -14.69 3.92
N CYS A 59 -6.56 -13.51 3.45
CA CYS A 59 -5.62 -12.54 2.92
C CYS A 59 -6.10 -11.12 3.22
N GLY A 60 -5.20 -10.16 3.14
CA GLY A 60 -5.52 -8.77 3.44
C GLY A 60 -4.32 -7.86 3.41
N ILE A 61 -4.45 -6.75 4.13
CA ILE A 61 -3.51 -5.64 4.17
C ILE A 61 -2.95 -5.51 5.58
N ILE A 62 -1.66 -5.28 5.71
CA ILE A 62 -1.03 -4.83 6.95
C ILE A 62 -0.59 -3.39 6.72
N LEU A 63 -1.07 -2.49 7.57
CA LEU A 63 -0.67 -1.09 7.58
C LEU A 63 0.44 -0.85 8.59
N TYR A 64 1.35 0.01 8.22
CA TYR A 64 2.49 0.43 9.03
C TYR A 64 2.55 1.95 9.10
N ASP A 65 3.02 2.47 10.20
CA ASP A 65 3.43 3.86 10.30
C ASP A 65 4.68 4.08 9.45
N ARG A 66 4.63 5.07 8.56
CA ARG A 66 5.70 5.32 7.58
C ARG A 66 7.01 5.75 8.23
N GLU A 67 6.95 6.52 9.30
CA GLU A 67 8.13 7.08 9.97
C GLU A 67 8.84 6.01 10.81
N SER A 68 8.11 5.34 11.68
CA SER A 68 8.66 4.38 12.62
C SER A 68 8.76 2.96 12.07
N GLY A 69 8.04 2.63 10.98
CA GLY A 69 7.92 1.27 10.44
C GLY A 69 7.14 0.32 11.36
N LYS A 70 6.45 0.84 12.38
CA LYS A 70 5.66 0.02 13.31
C LYS A 70 4.34 -0.39 12.68
N LYS A 71 3.94 -1.65 12.93
CA LYS A 71 2.65 -2.17 12.51
C LYS A 71 1.52 -1.42 13.21
N LEU A 72 0.56 -0.91 12.43
CA LEU A 72 -0.62 -0.23 12.92
C LEU A 72 -1.82 -1.18 12.94
N HIS A 73 -2.22 -1.70 11.78
CA HIS A 73 -3.43 -2.50 11.62
C HIS A 73 -3.20 -3.71 10.71
N LYS A 74 -3.94 -4.79 10.98
CA LYS A 74 -4.11 -5.92 10.06
C LYS A 74 -5.57 -5.94 9.62
N ILE A 75 -5.84 -5.76 8.33
CA ILE A 75 -7.16 -5.58 7.75
C ILE A 75 -7.42 -6.73 6.78
N PRO A 76 -8.35 -7.63 7.07
CA PRO A 76 -8.69 -8.71 6.16
C PRO A 76 -9.50 -8.20 4.97
N PHE A 77 -9.31 -8.84 3.82
CA PHE A 77 -10.25 -8.74 2.72
C PHE A 77 -11.51 -9.56 3.01
N ARG A 78 -12.66 -9.04 2.59
CA ARG A 78 -13.94 -9.72 2.73
C ARG A 78 -14.33 -10.39 1.41
N ARG A 79 -15.20 -11.38 1.48
CA ARG A 79 -15.67 -12.11 0.29
C ARG A 79 -16.38 -11.19 -0.70
N GLU A 80 -17.10 -10.20 -0.20
CA GLU A 80 -17.86 -9.22 -0.99
C GLU A 80 -16.95 -8.24 -1.75
N GLU A 81 -15.68 -8.15 -1.36
CA GLU A 81 -14.66 -7.30 -1.98
C GLU A 81 -13.89 -8.01 -3.08
N ARG A 82 -14.34 -9.19 -3.50
CA ARG A 82 -13.66 -10.05 -4.45
C ARG A 82 -14.37 -10.09 -5.81
N MET A 83 -13.59 -9.94 -6.88
CA MET A 83 -13.99 -10.21 -8.26
C MET A 83 -13.01 -11.21 -8.88
N GLY A 84 -13.48 -12.42 -9.19
CA GLY A 84 -12.61 -13.52 -9.63
C GLY A 84 -11.57 -13.87 -8.55
N ASN A 85 -10.30 -13.71 -8.84
CA ASN A 85 -9.19 -13.94 -7.90
C ASN A 85 -8.61 -12.64 -7.35
N VAL A 86 -9.23 -11.49 -7.60
CA VAL A 86 -8.73 -10.19 -7.13
C VAL A 86 -9.63 -9.65 -6.05
N TYR A 87 -9.04 -9.31 -4.92
CA TYR A 87 -9.67 -8.55 -3.84
C TYR A 87 -9.40 -7.07 -4.04
N CYS A 88 -10.39 -6.23 -3.74
CA CYS A 88 -10.29 -4.80 -3.89
C CYS A 88 -10.94 -4.10 -2.70
N LYS A 89 -10.16 -3.28 -1.99
CA LYS A 89 -10.62 -2.51 -0.82
C LYS A 89 -10.18 -1.07 -0.93
N TYR A 90 -11.08 -0.16 -0.56
CA TYR A 90 -10.82 1.28 -0.49
C TYR A 90 -10.74 1.73 0.96
N LEU A 91 -9.67 2.44 1.30
CA LEU A 91 -9.45 2.99 2.63
C LEU A 91 -9.13 4.49 2.51
N GLU A 92 -9.84 5.31 3.26
CA GLU A 92 -9.51 6.73 3.39
C GLU A 92 -8.36 6.87 4.37
N LEU A 93 -7.16 7.05 3.83
CA LEU A 93 -5.91 7.16 4.57
C LEU A 93 -5.01 8.18 3.90
N ASP A 94 -4.19 8.86 4.68
CA ASP A 94 -3.13 9.70 4.13
C ASP A 94 -1.97 8.81 3.62
N PRO A 95 -1.72 8.78 2.30
CA PRO A 95 -0.67 7.96 1.73
C PRO A 95 0.73 8.35 2.18
N GLN A 96 0.92 9.59 2.67
CA GLN A 96 2.22 10.07 3.14
C GLN A 96 2.55 9.62 4.56
N GLN A 97 1.56 9.16 5.33
CA GLN A 97 1.75 8.72 6.72
C GLN A 97 1.84 7.21 6.88
N ILE A 98 1.49 6.45 5.84
CA ILE A 98 1.42 5.00 5.94
C ILE A 98 2.37 4.28 4.99
N GLY A 99 2.77 3.08 5.43
CA GLY A 99 3.28 2.01 4.58
C GLY A 99 2.35 0.80 4.64
N TYR A 100 2.48 -0.11 3.69
CA TYR A 100 1.64 -1.30 3.66
C TYR A 100 2.39 -2.53 3.14
N GLN A 101 1.82 -3.70 3.45
CA GLN A 101 2.16 -4.99 2.85
C GLN A 101 0.88 -5.81 2.71
N PHE A 102 0.87 -6.77 1.81
CA PHE A 102 -0.17 -7.78 1.79
C PHE A 102 0.20 -8.97 2.69
N TYR A 103 -0.78 -9.77 3.04
CA TYR A 103 -0.56 -11.04 3.71
C TYR A 103 -1.48 -12.12 3.15
N GLU A 104 -1.01 -13.35 3.21
CA GLU A 104 -1.77 -14.57 2.97
C GLU A 104 -1.54 -15.53 4.13
N GLU A 105 -2.60 -15.85 4.85
CA GLU A 105 -2.54 -16.66 6.06
C GLU A 105 -1.55 -16.03 7.07
N GLU A 106 -0.45 -16.68 7.40
CA GLU A 106 0.60 -16.13 8.26
C GLU A 106 1.77 -15.49 7.50
N ARG A 107 1.76 -15.60 6.18
CA ARG A 107 2.86 -15.12 5.34
C ARG A 107 2.67 -13.67 4.93
N ILE A 108 3.69 -12.86 5.12
CA ILE A 108 3.75 -11.50 4.58
C ILE A 108 4.19 -11.58 3.11
N VAL A 109 3.42 -10.92 2.25
CA VAL A 109 3.69 -10.85 0.81
C VAL A 109 3.97 -9.39 0.45
N PRO A 110 5.18 -9.07 -0.06
CA PRO A 110 5.47 -7.74 -0.55
C PRO A 110 4.65 -7.44 -1.80
N ASP A 111 4.26 -6.20 -1.98
CA ASP A 111 3.59 -5.78 -3.20
C ASP A 111 4.61 -5.63 -4.35
N LEU A 112 4.44 -6.42 -5.41
CA LEU A 112 5.29 -6.37 -6.59
C LEU A 112 4.99 -5.15 -7.49
N HIS A 113 3.85 -4.49 -7.27
CA HIS A 113 3.42 -3.29 -8.00
C HIS A 113 3.73 -1.99 -7.22
N ALA A 114 4.39 -2.10 -6.06
CA ALA A 114 4.73 -0.94 -5.25
C ALA A 114 5.73 -0.02 -5.98
N ARG A 115 5.47 1.27 -5.92
CA ARG A 115 6.34 2.30 -6.51
C ARG A 115 7.52 2.69 -5.62
N GLY A 116 7.47 2.37 -4.33
CA GLY A 116 8.53 2.65 -3.38
C GLY A 116 8.48 1.73 -2.16
N PHE A 117 9.59 1.63 -1.46
CA PHE A 117 9.71 0.82 -0.25
C PHE A 117 10.35 1.62 0.88
N LEU A 118 9.85 1.43 2.09
CA LEU A 118 10.45 1.95 3.31
C LEU A 118 11.73 1.14 3.61
N SER A 119 12.78 1.37 2.87
CA SER A 119 14.07 0.75 3.12
C SER A 119 15.15 1.81 3.05
N LYS A 120 16.02 1.83 4.07
CA LYS A 120 17.28 2.56 4.00
C LYS A 120 18.38 1.53 3.72
N PRO A 121 18.68 1.23 2.45
CA PRO A 121 19.75 0.31 2.14
C PRO A 121 21.06 0.90 2.63
N VAL A 122 21.80 0.13 3.41
CA VAL A 122 23.18 0.50 3.78
C VAL A 122 24.09 -0.20 2.81
N TYR A 123 24.84 0.55 2.03
CA TYR A 123 25.81 0.01 1.07
C TYR A 123 26.78 -0.98 1.75
N GLY A 124 27.02 -2.09 1.10
CA GLY A 124 27.93 -3.14 1.60
C GLY A 124 27.39 -4.04 2.71
N LYS A 125 26.13 -3.84 3.17
CA LYS A 125 25.51 -4.73 4.16
C LYS A 125 24.39 -5.54 3.53
N THR A 126 24.57 -6.85 3.46
CA THR A 126 23.49 -7.78 3.08
C THR A 126 22.54 -7.94 4.26
N ARG A 127 21.31 -7.47 4.13
CA ARG A 127 20.26 -7.73 5.13
C ARG A 127 19.55 -9.04 4.81
N LYS A 128 19.62 -10.00 5.73
CA LYS A 128 18.94 -11.31 5.58
C LYS A 128 17.40 -11.21 5.60
N ASN A 129 16.83 -10.18 6.24
CA ASN A 129 15.38 -9.98 6.34
C ASN A 129 15.04 -8.51 6.09
N VAL A 130 14.87 -8.16 4.83
CA VAL A 130 14.35 -6.83 4.47
C VAL A 130 12.82 -6.91 4.44
N ASN A 131 12.18 -6.39 5.47
CA ASN A 131 10.75 -6.12 5.40
C ASN A 131 10.52 -5.05 4.34
N ARG A 132 10.06 -5.46 3.17
CA ARG A 132 9.73 -4.57 2.06
C ARG A 132 8.36 -3.97 2.30
N ILE A 133 8.29 -3.01 3.22
CA ILE A 133 7.07 -2.23 3.44
C ILE A 133 6.95 -1.28 2.25
N ALA A 134 5.89 -1.44 1.49
CA ALA A 134 5.58 -0.56 0.38
C ALA A 134 5.12 0.80 0.89
N VAL A 135 5.52 1.86 0.21
CA VAL A 135 5.11 3.24 0.51
C VAL A 135 4.70 3.94 -0.77
N PHE A 136 3.90 4.97 -0.63
CA PHE A 136 3.55 5.83 -1.75
C PHE A 136 4.71 6.82 -1.97
N PRO A 137 5.13 7.05 -3.22
CA PRO A 137 6.06 8.11 -3.51
C PRO A 137 5.48 9.45 -3.03
N GLY A 138 6.35 10.40 -2.75
CA GLY A 138 5.95 11.77 -2.47
C GLY A 138 5.35 12.45 -3.70
N GLU A 139 5.43 13.75 -3.72
CA GLU A 139 5.08 14.55 -4.89
C GLU A 139 5.89 14.09 -6.11
N ASP A 140 5.32 14.25 -7.28
CA ASP A 140 6.02 13.96 -8.53
C ASP A 140 7.28 14.81 -8.59
N PHE A 141 8.35 14.22 -9.10
CA PHE A 141 9.62 14.93 -9.27
C PHE A 141 9.41 16.08 -10.27
N ASP A 142 9.73 17.28 -9.85
CA ASP A 142 9.67 18.44 -10.73
C ASP A 142 10.87 18.40 -11.69
N TRP A 143 10.60 18.15 -12.95
CA TRP A 143 11.59 18.14 -14.01
C TRP A 143 11.98 19.54 -14.46
N GLU A 144 11.36 20.60 -13.89
CA GLU A 144 11.58 22.00 -14.24
C GLU A 144 11.43 22.25 -15.75
N GLN A 145 12.55 22.54 -16.41
CA GLN A 145 12.61 22.77 -17.87
C GLN A 145 13.26 21.60 -18.61
N ASP A 146 13.42 20.44 -17.96
CA ASP A 146 14.01 19.27 -18.61
C ASP A 146 13.02 18.67 -19.61
N GLU A 147 13.38 18.74 -20.89
CA GLU A 147 12.58 18.21 -21.98
C GLU A 147 13.17 16.90 -22.50
N HIS A 148 12.29 15.96 -22.83
CA HIS A 148 12.70 14.69 -23.41
C HIS A 148 13.38 14.93 -24.76
N PRO A 149 14.65 14.51 -24.98
CA PRO A 149 15.44 14.83 -26.19
C PRO A 149 14.99 14.06 -27.42
N MET A 150 13.79 13.76 -27.66
CA MET A 150 13.15 13.14 -28.83
C MET A 150 14.09 12.56 -29.91
N LEU A 151 15.20 11.92 -29.49
CA LEU A 151 16.20 11.35 -30.37
C LEU A 151 15.71 10.04 -30.98
N SER A 152 16.02 9.81 -32.26
CA SER A 152 15.76 8.53 -32.90
C SER A 152 16.76 7.49 -32.45
N TYR A 153 16.43 6.19 -32.57
CA TYR A 153 17.35 5.09 -32.23
C TYR A 153 18.65 5.12 -33.04
N ARG A 154 18.64 5.72 -34.23
CA ARG A 154 19.85 5.87 -35.06
C ARG A 154 20.83 6.91 -34.52
N GLU A 155 20.32 7.86 -33.75
CA GLU A 155 21.09 8.94 -33.12
C GLU A 155 21.43 8.67 -31.66
N SER A 156 21.02 7.51 -31.14
CA SER A 156 21.19 7.15 -29.74
C SER A 156 22.23 6.05 -29.57
N VAL A 157 23.01 6.14 -28.49
CA VAL A 157 23.90 5.08 -28.04
C VAL A 157 23.40 4.60 -26.67
N CYS A 158 23.03 3.32 -26.59
CA CYS A 158 22.56 2.73 -25.35
C CYS A 158 23.69 2.02 -24.62
N TYR A 159 23.89 2.39 -23.36
CA TYR A 159 24.77 1.66 -22.43
C TYR A 159 23.91 0.89 -21.43
N CYS A 160 24.23 -0.37 -21.26
CA CYS A 160 23.67 -1.19 -20.20
C CYS A 160 24.78 -1.47 -19.18
N MET A 161 24.63 -0.95 -17.96
CA MET A 161 25.61 -1.16 -16.91
C MET A 161 24.90 -1.51 -15.59
N HIS A 162 25.54 -2.30 -14.80
CA HIS A 162 25.09 -2.60 -13.44
C HIS A 162 25.70 -1.60 -12.48
N VAL A 163 24.88 -0.68 -11.98
CA VAL A 163 25.30 0.29 -10.96
C VAL A 163 25.10 -0.35 -9.59
N ARG A 164 26.19 -0.48 -8.84
CA ARG A 164 26.17 -0.97 -7.46
C ARG A 164 26.16 0.17 -6.46
#